data_95d81b2729be821f2d00f8750f9d5238
#
_entry.id   95d81b2729be821f2d00f8750f9d5238
#
_cell.length_a   1.000
_cell.length_b   1.000
_cell.length_c   1.000
_cell.angle_alpha   90.00
_cell.angle_beta   90.00
_cell.angle_gamma   90.00
#
_symmetry.space_group_name_H-M   'P 1'
#
loop_
_entity.id
_entity.type
_entity.pdbx_description
1 polymer ?
#
loop_
_entity_poly.entity_id
_entity_poly.type
_entity_poly.pdbx_seq_one_letter_code
_entity_poly.pdbx_strand_id
1 'polypeptide(L)'
;QRTHSLTALAFIKHKVAMEAMVAIADDFDCALTNEALLWCVKRMGNEWQPFGLTEILKENGMYDPDEVMIQPVEVPKATTKQEITVAHVLALKGIAKNGASNLGTCNTCHRVGKQGIEFGPDIVSFAKTQSLQAVVEAIVHPSKTISHGYEGHTIETAEGNIDGILLSRGNPVMVQSQGGMLQMIPSSRVKRIRPLRKSLMWPSQFNTLDAQGIADVIAYLKSL
;
A
#
# COMPACT_ATOMS: atom_id res chain seq x y z
N GLN A 1 21.23 -3.68 1.58
CA GLN A 1 22.38 -2.82 1.18
C GLN A 1 22.11 -2.09 -0.14
N ARG A 2 21.69 -2.78 -1.23
CA ARG A 2 21.48 -2.16 -2.56
C ARG A 2 20.42 -1.05 -2.55
N THR A 3 19.34 -1.24 -1.84
CA THR A 3 18.24 -0.25 -1.67
C THR A 3 18.74 1.04 -0.99
N HIS A 4 19.58 0.92 0.04
CA HIS A 4 20.17 2.09 0.70
C HIS A 4 21.12 2.88 -0.23
N SER A 5 21.82 2.18 -1.14
CA SER A 5 22.68 2.84 -2.13
C SER A 5 21.86 3.67 -3.13
N LEU A 6 20.72 3.16 -3.60
CA LEU A 6 19.80 3.93 -4.46
C LEU A 6 19.28 5.18 -3.71
N THR A 7 18.86 5.00 -2.46
CA THR A 7 18.42 6.14 -1.64
C THR A 7 19.52 7.19 -1.54
N ALA A 8 20.76 6.81 -1.23
CA ALA A 8 21.89 7.75 -1.18
C ALA A 8 22.11 8.47 -2.52
N LEU A 9 22.07 7.73 -3.62
CA LEU A 9 22.23 8.27 -4.98
C LEU A 9 21.13 9.32 -5.28
N ALA A 10 19.90 9.06 -4.86
CA ALA A 10 18.76 9.96 -5.08
C ALA A 10 18.90 11.32 -4.39
N PHE A 11 19.75 11.45 -3.38
CA PHE A 11 20.01 12.72 -2.69
C PHE A 11 21.21 13.51 -3.25
N ILE A 12 21.92 12.98 -4.25
CA ILE A 12 23.02 13.67 -4.91
C ILE A 12 22.46 14.61 -5.98
N LYS A 13 22.62 15.93 -5.78
CA LYS A 13 22.18 16.98 -6.70
C LYS A 13 23.17 17.16 -7.86
N HIS A 14 23.33 16.15 -8.67
CA HIS A 14 24.27 16.15 -9.79
C HIS A 14 23.72 15.36 -10.98
N LYS A 15 23.99 15.86 -12.20
CA LYS A 15 23.47 15.24 -13.43
C LYS A 15 23.90 13.79 -13.59
N VAL A 16 25.13 13.46 -13.27
CA VAL A 16 25.66 12.07 -13.36
C VAL A 16 24.91 11.13 -12.42
N ALA A 17 24.49 11.59 -11.23
CA ALA A 17 23.70 10.77 -10.30
C ALA A 17 22.29 10.50 -10.87
N MET A 18 21.69 11.51 -11.49
CA MET A 18 20.41 11.37 -12.20
C MET A 18 20.53 10.37 -13.36
N GLU A 19 21.54 10.54 -14.22
CA GLU A 19 21.77 9.65 -15.36
C GLU A 19 22.01 8.19 -14.93
N ALA A 20 22.77 7.98 -13.85
CA ALA A 20 22.97 6.66 -13.28
C ALA A 20 21.66 6.05 -12.76
N MET A 21 20.81 6.85 -12.12
CA MET A 21 19.49 6.38 -11.64
C MET A 21 18.56 6.03 -12.81
N VAL A 22 18.54 6.84 -13.86
CA VAL A 22 17.77 6.57 -15.08
C VAL A 22 18.24 5.27 -15.73
N ALA A 23 19.55 5.05 -15.85
CA ALA A 23 20.09 3.81 -16.41
C ALA A 23 19.66 2.55 -15.63
N ILE A 24 19.56 2.63 -14.29
CA ILE A 24 19.04 1.53 -13.46
C ILE A 24 17.52 1.37 -13.65
N ALA A 25 16.80 2.47 -13.83
CA ALA A 25 15.36 2.45 -14.06
C ALA A 25 14.98 1.91 -15.45
N ASP A 26 15.89 1.97 -16.42
CA ASP A 26 15.71 1.45 -17.78
C ASP A 26 16.15 -0.03 -17.94
N ASP A 27 16.85 -0.55 -16.97
CA ASP A 27 17.34 -1.94 -16.98
C ASP A 27 16.27 -2.90 -16.43
N PHE A 28 15.47 -3.50 -17.31
CA PHE A 28 14.38 -4.43 -16.95
C PHE A 28 14.87 -5.72 -16.27
N ASP A 29 16.13 -6.09 -16.42
CA ASP A 29 16.73 -7.26 -15.75
C ASP A 29 17.22 -6.92 -14.33
N CYS A 30 17.26 -5.64 -13.97
CA CYS A 30 17.69 -5.19 -12.67
C CYS A 30 16.57 -5.32 -11.62
N ALA A 31 16.85 -6.00 -10.52
CA ALA A 31 15.90 -6.11 -9.39
C ALA A 31 15.51 -4.77 -8.73
N LEU A 32 16.18 -3.67 -9.06
CA LEU A 32 15.99 -2.34 -8.51
C LEU A 32 15.29 -1.36 -9.47
N THR A 33 14.93 -1.80 -10.67
CA THR A 33 14.32 -0.98 -11.72
C THR A 33 13.14 -0.15 -11.21
N ASN A 34 12.16 -0.79 -10.59
CA ASN A 34 10.98 -0.11 -10.08
C ASN A 34 11.32 0.92 -8.99
N GLU A 35 12.26 0.61 -8.11
CA GLU A 35 12.68 1.53 -7.05
C GLU A 35 13.46 2.72 -7.62
N ALA A 36 14.31 2.49 -8.61
CA ALA A 36 15.02 3.55 -9.32
C ALA A 36 14.04 4.48 -10.05
N LEU A 37 13.06 3.92 -10.76
CA LEU A 37 12.01 4.70 -11.42
C LEU A 37 11.23 5.55 -10.42
N LEU A 38 10.85 4.99 -9.27
CA LEU A 38 10.19 5.75 -8.21
C LEU A 38 11.03 6.94 -7.72
N TRP A 39 12.35 6.77 -7.60
CA TRP A 39 13.25 7.86 -7.25
C TRP A 39 13.36 8.89 -8.36
N CYS A 40 13.46 8.49 -9.63
CA CYS A 40 13.42 9.41 -10.77
C CYS A 40 12.16 10.27 -10.73
N VAL A 41 10.99 9.65 -10.61
CA VAL A 41 9.71 10.36 -10.56
C VAL A 41 9.60 11.28 -9.35
N LYS A 42 10.09 10.88 -8.17
CA LYS A 42 10.15 11.74 -6.97
C LYS A 42 11.05 12.96 -7.16
N ARG A 43 12.09 12.86 -7.98
CA ARG A 43 13.11 13.91 -8.14
C ARG A 43 12.90 14.79 -9.37
N MET A 44 12.07 14.41 -10.32
CA MET A 44 11.87 15.14 -11.57
C MET A 44 11.30 16.56 -11.37
N GLY A 45 10.51 16.78 -10.32
CA GLY A 45 9.90 18.06 -10.02
C GLY A 45 10.68 18.94 -9.02
N ASN A 46 11.86 18.51 -8.61
CA ASN A 46 12.69 19.22 -7.62
C ASN A 46 14.18 19.18 -7.95
N GLU A 47 15.02 18.46 -7.20
CA GLU A 47 16.48 18.53 -7.31
C GLU A 47 17.05 18.18 -8.68
N TRP A 48 16.37 17.33 -9.45
CA TRP A 48 16.81 16.89 -10.79
C TRP A 48 16.04 17.55 -11.93
N GLN A 49 15.08 18.43 -11.62
CA GLN A 49 14.36 19.22 -12.63
C GLN A 49 15.31 20.00 -13.56
N PRO A 50 16.37 20.69 -13.07
CA PRO A 50 17.26 21.46 -13.94
C PRO A 50 18.05 20.61 -14.95
N PHE A 51 18.07 19.29 -14.78
CA PHE A 51 18.79 18.37 -15.67
C PHE A 51 17.89 17.76 -16.75
N GLY A 52 16.62 18.20 -16.88
CA GLY A 52 15.70 17.75 -17.92
C GLY A 52 15.16 16.32 -17.68
N LEU A 53 15.09 15.88 -16.43
CA LEU A 53 14.68 14.50 -16.13
C LEU A 53 13.26 14.17 -16.61
N THR A 54 12.33 15.12 -16.60
CA THR A 54 10.96 14.89 -17.06
C THR A 54 10.93 14.50 -18.54
N GLU A 55 11.67 15.21 -19.36
CA GLU A 55 11.79 14.96 -20.81
C GLU A 55 12.45 13.61 -21.05
N ILE A 56 13.51 13.28 -20.32
CA ILE A 56 14.19 11.99 -20.43
C ILE A 56 13.24 10.83 -20.10
N LEU A 57 12.43 10.95 -19.04
CA LEU A 57 11.47 9.91 -18.66
C LEU A 57 10.36 9.72 -19.70
N LYS A 58 9.90 10.82 -20.32
CA LYS A 58 8.92 10.79 -21.41
C LYS A 58 9.51 10.13 -22.66
N GLU A 59 10.66 10.58 -23.12
CA GLU A 59 11.32 10.07 -24.33
C GLU A 59 11.63 8.58 -24.25
N ASN A 60 12.00 8.10 -23.06
CA ASN A 60 12.25 6.68 -22.80
C ASN A 60 10.96 5.87 -22.52
N GLY A 61 9.77 6.51 -22.53
CA GLY A 61 8.50 5.84 -22.25
C GLY A 61 8.36 5.31 -20.81
N MET A 62 9.17 5.82 -19.89
CA MET A 62 9.17 5.39 -18.49
C MET A 62 8.05 6.03 -17.66
N TYR A 63 7.82 7.33 -17.86
CA TYR A 63 6.79 8.09 -17.17
C TYR A 63 6.46 9.38 -17.93
N ASP A 64 5.20 9.57 -18.29
CA ASP A 64 4.67 10.82 -18.80
C ASP A 64 3.58 11.38 -17.87
N PRO A 65 3.82 12.53 -17.20
CA PRO A 65 2.83 13.14 -16.32
C PRO A 65 1.55 13.57 -17.05
N ASP A 66 1.59 13.82 -18.37
CA ASP A 66 0.44 14.24 -19.14
C ASP A 66 -0.47 13.06 -19.54
N GLU A 67 0.10 11.84 -19.61
CA GLU A 67 -0.61 10.61 -19.99
C GLU A 67 -1.03 9.76 -18.80
N VAL A 68 -0.78 10.20 -17.54
CA VAL A 68 -1.16 9.43 -16.36
C VAL A 68 -2.66 9.15 -16.33
N MET A 69 -3.02 7.88 -16.37
CA MET A 69 -4.40 7.42 -16.12
C MET A 69 -4.68 7.39 -14.62
N ILE A 70 -5.57 8.25 -14.16
CA ILE A 70 -6.04 8.24 -12.77
C ILE A 70 -7.17 7.22 -12.65
N GLN A 71 -6.98 6.24 -11.75
CA GLN A 71 -7.99 5.23 -11.48
C GLN A 71 -8.65 5.53 -10.12
N PRO A 72 -9.91 5.98 -10.08
CA PRO A 72 -10.62 6.18 -8.84
C PRO A 72 -10.74 4.89 -8.05
N VAL A 73 -10.41 4.95 -6.77
CA VAL A 73 -10.50 3.82 -5.83
C VAL A 73 -10.98 4.36 -4.48
N GLU A 74 -12.18 3.98 -4.10
CA GLU A 74 -12.73 4.38 -2.80
C GLU A 74 -12.93 3.15 -1.91
N VAL A 75 -12.67 3.31 -0.61
CA VAL A 75 -12.99 2.26 0.36
C VAL A 75 -14.51 2.04 0.36
N PRO A 76 -14.99 0.82 0.04
CA PRO A 76 -16.42 0.54 -0.03
C PRO A 76 -17.12 0.81 1.30
N LYS A 77 -18.39 1.16 1.21
CA LYS A 77 -19.26 1.21 2.38
C LYS A 77 -19.58 -0.22 2.82
N ALA A 78 -19.58 -0.45 4.14
CA ALA A 78 -20.00 -1.73 4.68
C ALA A 78 -21.45 -2.03 4.27
N THR A 79 -21.66 -3.18 3.64
CA THR A 79 -22.98 -3.62 3.18
C THR A 79 -23.53 -4.80 4.00
N THR A 80 -22.70 -5.39 4.85
CA THR A 80 -23.04 -6.61 5.60
C THR A 80 -23.77 -6.31 6.89
N LYS A 81 -24.85 -7.07 7.09
CA LYS A 81 -25.64 -7.10 8.32
C LYS A 81 -25.12 -8.12 9.37
N GLN A 82 -24.06 -8.87 9.05
CA GLN A 82 -23.54 -9.87 9.98
C GLN A 82 -22.66 -9.18 11.03
N GLU A 83 -23.18 -9.07 12.24
CA GLU A 83 -22.49 -8.50 13.37
C GLU A 83 -21.53 -9.53 13.99
N ILE A 84 -20.29 -9.56 13.48
CA ILE A 84 -19.23 -10.34 14.10
C ILE A 84 -18.67 -9.52 15.27
N THR A 85 -18.83 -10.03 16.49
CA THR A 85 -18.31 -9.37 17.68
C THR A 85 -16.99 -9.95 18.15
N VAL A 86 -16.16 -9.13 18.80
CA VAL A 86 -14.89 -9.57 19.41
C VAL A 86 -15.14 -10.73 20.39
N ALA A 87 -16.16 -10.63 21.23
CA ALA A 87 -16.50 -11.69 22.20
C ALA A 87 -16.86 -13.02 21.52
N HIS A 88 -17.58 -12.97 20.39
CA HIS A 88 -17.92 -14.17 19.64
C HIS A 88 -16.66 -14.87 19.10
N VAL A 89 -15.73 -14.14 18.48
CA VAL A 89 -14.48 -14.72 17.96
C VAL A 89 -13.61 -15.26 19.09
N LEU A 90 -13.51 -14.55 20.22
CA LEU A 90 -12.70 -14.99 21.38
C LEU A 90 -13.23 -16.26 22.04
N ALA A 91 -14.53 -16.54 21.93
CA ALA A 91 -15.14 -17.76 22.46
C ALA A 91 -14.85 -19.01 21.62
N LEU A 92 -14.31 -18.85 20.41
CA LEU A 92 -14.07 -19.93 19.45
C LEU A 92 -12.61 -20.42 19.55
N LYS A 93 -12.44 -21.73 19.34
CA LYS A 93 -11.11 -22.33 19.18
C LYS A 93 -10.73 -22.36 17.71
N GLY A 94 -9.71 -21.59 17.34
CA GLY A 94 -9.21 -21.56 15.95
C GLY A 94 -8.45 -22.84 15.57
N ILE A 95 -8.58 -23.24 14.32
CA ILE A 95 -7.95 -24.40 13.71
C ILE A 95 -6.98 -23.92 12.63
N ALA A 96 -5.68 -23.95 12.90
CA ALA A 96 -4.65 -23.40 12.01
C ALA A 96 -4.71 -23.97 10.58
N LYS A 97 -5.00 -25.27 10.41
CA LYS A 97 -5.14 -25.92 9.09
C LYS A 97 -6.22 -25.24 8.22
N ASN A 98 -7.34 -24.88 8.81
CA ASN A 98 -8.44 -24.19 8.11
C ASN A 98 -8.07 -22.74 7.82
N GLY A 99 -7.33 -22.10 8.74
CA GLY A 99 -6.89 -20.72 8.59
C GLY A 99 -6.01 -20.47 7.36
N ALA A 100 -5.17 -21.43 7.00
CA ALA A 100 -4.38 -21.36 5.77
C ALA A 100 -5.24 -21.19 4.51
N SER A 101 -6.36 -21.91 4.43
CA SER A 101 -7.30 -21.83 3.31
C SER A 101 -8.11 -20.53 3.31
N ASN A 102 -8.28 -19.89 4.46
CA ASN A 102 -9.07 -18.68 4.63
C ASN A 102 -8.27 -17.38 4.42
N LEU A 103 -6.95 -17.48 4.18
CA LEU A 103 -6.08 -16.30 3.99
C LEU A 103 -6.32 -15.50 2.71
N GLY A 104 -7.03 -16.05 1.73
CA GLY A 104 -7.20 -15.41 0.42
C GLY A 104 -7.61 -13.96 0.49
N THR A 105 -8.58 -13.64 1.34
CA THR A 105 -9.05 -12.26 1.55
C THR A 105 -7.96 -11.37 2.18
N CYS A 106 -7.19 -11.89 3.12
CA CYS A 106 -6.11 -11.13 3.78
C CYS A 106 -4.97 -10.83 2.80
N ASN A 107 -4.65 -11.77 1.92
CA ASN A 107 -3.57 -11.66 0.94
C ASN A 107 -3.82 -10.58 -0.13
N THR A 108 -5.04 -10.07 -0.26
CA THR A 108 -5.33 -8.93 -1.15
C THR A 108 -4.68 -7.63 -0.69
N CYS A 109 -4.28 -7.56 0.58
CA CYS A 109 -3.66 -6.37 1.18
C CYS A 109 -2.42 -6.69 2.02
N HIS A 110 -2.28 -7.92 2.55
CA HIS A 110 -1.19 -8.30 3.44
C HIS A 110 -0.32 -9.38 2.83
N ARG A 111 0.97 -9.30 3.10
CA ARG A 111 1.93 -10.32 2.70
C ARG A 111 2.11 -11.34 3.82
N VAL A 112 1.95 -12.62 3.48
CA VAL A 112 2.20 -13.76 4.38
C VAL A 112 3.18 -14.71 3.71
N GLY A 113 4.41 -14.75 4.18
CA GLY A 113 5.49 -15.48 3.53
C GLY A 113 5.78 -14.95 2.11
N LYS A 114 5.55 -15.80 1.10
CA LYS A 114 5.72 -15.43 -0.31
C LYS A 114 4.40 -15.05 -1.01
N GLN A 115 3.28 -15.08 -0.29
CA GLN A 115 1.96 -14.81 -0.85
C GLN A 115 1.44 -13.45 -0.42
N GLY A 116 0.59 -12.85 -1.26
CA GLY A 116 -0.07 -11.58 -0.97
C GLY A 116 0.74 -10.35 -1.35
N ILE A 117 0.27 -9.19 -0.90
CA ILE A 117 0.72 -7.85 -1.31
C ILE A 117 1.17 -7.06 -0.08
N GLU A 118 2.22 -6.25 -0.23
CA GLU A 118 2.69 -5.32 0.80
C GLU A 118 1.93 -3.97 0.71
N PHE A 119 0.66 -4.00 1.05
CA PHE A 119 -0.16 -2.79 1.18
C PHE A 119 -0.55 -2.53 2.63
N GLY A 120 -0.88 -3.59 3.39
CA GLY A 120 -1.12 -3.53 4.82
C GLY A 120 0.10 -3.96 5.64
N PRO A 121 0.06 -3.79 7.00
CA PRO A 121 1.14 -4.17 7.90
C PRO A 121 1.40 -5.69 7.92
N ASP A 122 2.57 -6.09 8.44
CA ASP A 122 2.91 -7.50 8.69
C ASP A 122 2.00 -8.10 9.76
N ILE A 123 1.01 -8.87 9.30
CA ILE A 123 0.02 -9.52 10.16
C ILE A 123 0.57 -10.74 10.90
N VAL A 124 1.64 -11.36 10.42
CA VAL A 124 2.28 -12.50 11.08
C VAL A 124 2.97 -12.03 12.36
N SER A 125 3.85 -11.04 12.23
CA SER A 125 4.52 -10.43 13.39
C SER A 125 3.51 -9.85 14.39
N PHE A 126 2.48 -9.17 13.89
CA PHE A 126 1.42 -8.64 14.73
C PHE A 126 0.67 -9.74 15.51
N ALA A 127 0.25 -10.81 14.83
CA ALA A 127 -0.45 -11.92 15.47
C ALA A 127 0.40 -12.63 16.53
N LYS A 128 1.73 -12.74 16.32
CA LYS A 128 2.65 -13.38 17.28
C LYS A 128 2.96 -12.53 18.49
N THR A 129 3.04 -11.23 18.33
CA THR A 129 3.49 -10.30 19.38
C THR A 129 2.34 -9.71 20.20
N GLN A 130 1.14 -9.64 19.65
CA GLN A 130 -0.01 -9.05 20.32
C GLN A 130 -0.89 -10.09 21.02
N SER A 131 -1.67 -9.62 22.01
CA SER A 131 -2.68 -10.45 22.66
C SER A 131 -3.73 -10.91 21.66
N LEU A 132 -4.35 -12.08 21.92
CA LEU A 132 -5.43 -12.57 21.06
C LEU A 132 -6.56 -11.55 20.92
N GLN A 133 -6.93 -10.88 22.03
CA GLN A 133 -7.95 -9.83 22.01
C GLN A 133 -7.56 -8.67 21.09
N ALA A 134 -6.32 -8.19 21.14
CA ALA A 134 -5.86 -7.10 20.29
C ALA A 134 -5.89 -7.47 18.79
N VAL A 135 -5.52 -8.71 18.48
CA VAL A 135 -5.56 -9.21 17.10
C VAL A 135 -7.00 -9.33 16.60
N VAL A 136 -7.90 -9.90 17.40
CA VAL A 136 -9.34 -9.99 17.05
C VAL A 136 -9.94 -8.59 16.88
N GLU A 137 -9.62 -7.67 17.79
CA GLU A 137 -10.12 -6.28 17.75
C GLU A 137 -9.65 -5.55 16.48
N ALA A 138 -8.40 -5.72 16.08
CA ALA A 138 -7.84 -5.12 14.86
C ALA A 138 -8.52 -5.64 13.58
N ILE A 139 -8.98 -6.88 13.59
CA ILE A 139 -9.73 -7.47 12.48
C ILE A 139 -11.18 -6.99 12.48
N VAL A 140 -11.88 -7.10 13.62
CA VAL A 140 -13.31 -6.82 13.73
C VAL A 140 -13.61 -5.32 13.70
N HIS A 141 -12.72 -4.49 14.25
CA HIS A 141 -12.83 -3.04 14.33
C HIS A 141 -11.59 -2.32 13.74
N PRO A 142 -11.27 -2.49 12.46
CA PRO A 142 -10.01 -2.02 11.88
C PRO A 142 -9.82 -0.50 11.92
N SER A 143 -10.89 0.25 12.08
CA SER A 143 -10.83 1.71 12.20
C SER A 143 -10.64 2.20 13.65
N LYS A 144 -10.67 1.31 14.65
CA LYS A 144 -10.48 1.68 16.06
C LYS A 144 -9.07 2.13 16.36
N THR A 145 -8.09 1.41 15.78
CA THR A 145 -6.67 1.73 15.89
C THR A 145 -5.99 1.41 14.55
N ILE A 146 -5.41 2.42 13.92
CA ILE A 146 -4.67 2.28 12.67
C ILE A 146 -3.19 2.32 12.99
N SER A 147 -2.43 1.34 12.49
CA SER A 147 -0.97 1.29 12.70
C SER A 147 -0.30 2.49 12.04
N HIS A 148 0.71 3.05 12.71
CA HIS A 148 1.49 4.17 12.18
C HIS A 148 2.10 3.82 10.81
N GLY A 149 1.99 4.75 9.85
CA GLY A 149 2.43 4.58 8.47
C GLY A 149 1.38 3.94 7.55
N TYR A 150 0.24 3.50 8.10
CA TYR A 150 -0.88 2.92 7.32
C TYR A 150 -2.13 3.78 7.36
N GLU A 151 -1.99 5.04 7.79
CA GLU A 151 -3.08 6.01 7.77
C GLU A 151 -3.49 6.32 6.33
N GLY A 152 -4.77 6.17 6.05
CA GLY A 152 -5.33 6.47 4.74
C GLY A 152 -5.50 7.95 4.49
N HIS A 153 -5.43 8.31 3.20
CA HIS A 153 -5.78 9.63 2.69
C HIS A 153 -6.73 9.47 1.50
N THR A 154 -7.60 10.44 1.32
CA THR A 154 -8.38 10.62 0.10
C THR A 154 -7.73 11.69 -0.75
N ILE A 155 -7.37 11.35 -1.97
CA ILE A 155 -6.88 12.26 -3.00
C ILE A 155 -8.06 12.57 -3.92
N GLU A 156 -8.50 13.83 -3.93
CA GLU A 156 -9.63 14.30 -4.75
C GLU A 156 -9.08 14.84 -6.08
N THR A 157 -9.55 14.29 -7.20
CA THR A 157 -9.20 14.71 -8.56
C THR A 157 -10.44 15.08 -9.37
N ALA A 158 -10.28 15.43 -10.63
CA ALA A 158 -11.42 15.64 -11.53
C ALA A 158 -12.08 14.33 -11.95
N GLU A 159 -11.29 13.27 -12.02
CA GLU A 159 -11.69 11.93 -12.45
C GLU A 159 -12.37 11.13 -11.33
N GLY A 160 -12.20 11.54 -10.07
CA GLY A 160 -12.78 10.90 -8.90
C GLY A 160 -11.83 10.91 -7.71
N ASN A 161 -12.20 10.17 -6.68
CA ASN A 161 -11.44 10.07 -5.44
C ASN A 161 -10.56 8.80 -5.44
N ILE A 162 -9.40 8.92 -4.81
CA ILE A 162 -8.51 7.79 -4.57
C ILE A 162 -8.24 7.70 -3.07
N ASP A 163 -8.72 6.63 -2.44
CA ASP A 163 -8.38 6.30 -1.07
C ASP A 163 -7.13 5.41 -1.05
N GLY A 164 -6.12 5.78 -0.28
CA GLY A 164 -4.87 5.03 -0.21
C GLY A 164 -3.89 5.56 0.83
N ILE A 165 -2.73 4.92 0.90
CA ILE A 165 -1.59 5.36 1.70
C ILE A 165 -0.85 6.45 0.91
N LEU A 166 -0.74 7.64 1.48
CA LEU A 166 -0.03 8.74 0.84
C LEU A 166 1.49 8.58 1.05
N LEU A 167 2.20 8.29 -0.03
CA LEU A 167 3.66 8.09 -0.01
C LEU A 167 4.43 9.40 -0.24
N SER A 168 3.87 10.35 -0.99
CA SER A 168 4.47 11.65 -1.27
C SER A 168 3.41 12.71 -1.54
N ARG A 169 3.65 13.94 -1.02
CA ARG A 169 2.87 15.16 -1.33
C ARG A 169 3.53 16.03 -2.39
N GLY A 170 4.62 15.55 -2.99
CA GLY A 170 5.37 16.29 -3.99
C GLY A 170 4.67 16.38 -5.34
N ASN A 171 5.45 16.61 -6.38
CA ASN A 171 5.02 16.51 -7.76
C ASN A 171 5.84 15.42 -8.45
N PRO A 172 5.22 14.26 -8.75
CA PRO A 172 3.79 13.95 -8.54
C PRO A 172 3.43 13.64 -7.08
N VAL A 173 2.13 13.74 -6.78
CA VAL A 173 1.56 13.13 -5.58
C VAL A 173 1.55 11.62 -5.79
N MET A 174 2.09 10.88 -4.83
CA MET A 174 2.18 9.41 -4.92
C MET A 174 1.27 8.79 -3.87
N VAL A 175 0.36 7.95 -4.31
CA VAL A 175 -0.58 7.23 -3.45
C VAL A 175 -0.57 5.74 -3.81
N GLN A 176 -0.45 4.90 -2.79
CA GLN A 176 -0.66 3.47 -2.93
C GLN A 176 -2.09 3.14 -2.53
N SER A 177 -2.87 2.67 -3.48
CA SER A 177 -4.26 2.26 -3.28
C SER A 177 -4.38 0.75 -3.10
N GLN A 178 -5.59 0.28 -2.85
CA GLN A 178 -5.88 -1.13 -2.64
C GLN A 178 -5.30 -2.01 -3.75
N GLY A 179 -4.87 -3.21 -3.36
CA GLY A 179 -4.16 -4.12 -4.27
C GLY A 179 -2.69 -3.74 -4.47
N GLY A 180 -2.18 -2.77 -3.70
CA GLY A 180 -0.80 -2.29 -3.83
C GLY A 180 -0.57 -1.39 -5.04
N MET A 181 -1.64 -0.99 -5.75
CA MET A 181 -1.54 -0.16 -6.95
C MET A 181 -0.98 1.22 -6.61
N LEU A 182 0.17 1.53 -7.20
CA LEU A 182 0.79 2.84 -7.06
C LEU A 182 0.29 3.77 -8.16
N GLN A 183 -0.24 4.93 -7.76
CA GLN A 183 -0.62 6.00 -8.67
C GLN A 183 0.26 7.22 -8.43
N MET A 184 0.83 7.75 -9.50
CA MET A 184 1.71 8.92 -9.51
C MET A 184 0.97 10.05 -10.23
N ILE A 185 0.33 10.92 -9.45
CA ILE A 185 -0.63 11.89 -9.94
C ILE A 185 0.04 13.27 -10.02
N PRO A 186 0.11 13.92 -11.19
CA PRO A 186 0.61 15.28 -11.29
C PRO A 186 -0.12 16.19 -10.30
N SER A 187 0.63 17.00 -9.55
CA SER A 187 0.04 17.85 -8.49
C SER A 187 -1.00 18.83 -9.03
N SER A 188 -0.88 19.24 -10.32
CA SER A 188 -1.85 20.08 -11.02
C SER A 188 -3.23 19.44 -11.19
N ARG A 189 -3.31 18.10 -11.16
CA ARG A 189 -4.57 17.34 -11.27
C ARG A 189 -5.20 17.01 -9.92
N VAL A 190 -4.50 17.29 -8.81
CA VAL A 190 -4.99 17.08 -7.45
C VAL A 190 -5.72 18.32 -6.96
N LYS A 191 -7.01 18.18 -6.67
CA LYS A 191 -7.84 19.26 -6.10
C LYS A 191 -7.60 19.41 -4.59
N ARG A 192 -7.53 18.26 -3.88
CA ARG A 192 -7.41 18.25 -2.43
C ARG A 192 -6.86 16.91 -1.93
N ILE A 193 -6.11 16.95 -0.85
CA ILE A 193 -5.68 15.77 -0.08
C ILE A 193 -6.21 15.92 1.34
N ARG A 194 -6.96 14.93 1.82
CA ARG A 194 -7.50 14.93 3.18
C ARG A 194 -7.27 13.58 3.88
N PRO A 195 -7.06 13.57 5.20
CA PRO A 195 -6.98 12.34 5.96
C PRO A 195 -8.28 11.53 5.85
N LEU A 196 -8.15 10.23 5.68
CA LEU A 196 -9.26 9.29 5.75
C LEU A 196 -9.46 8.87 7.22
N ARG A 197 -10.66 9.10 7.77
CA ARG A 197 -10.94 8.81 9.19
C ARG A 197 -11.23 7.33 9.47
N LYS A 198 -11.21 6.48 8.47
CA LYS A 198 -11.45 5.03 8.55
C LYS A 198 -10.26 4.27 8.00
N SER A 199 -10.12 3.01 8.43
CA SER A 199 -9.09 2.12 7.93
C SER A 199 -9.28 1.86 6.43
N LEU A 200 -8.16 1.62 5.74
CA LEU A 200 -8.14 1.09 4.38
C LEU A 200 -8.45 -0.42 4.35
N MET A 201 -8.46 -1.09 5.51
CA MET A 201 -8.93 -2.45 5.63
C MET A 201 -10.46 -2.46 5.53
N TRP A 202 -11.00 -3.11 4.51
CA TRP A 202 -12.41 -3.02 4.16
C TRP A 202 -13.28 -3.95 5.01
N PRO A 203 -14.41 -3.48 5.53
CA PRO A 203 -15.36 -4.35 6.23
C PRO A 203 -15.99 -5.42 5.33
N SER A 204 -16.03 -5.21 4.02
CA SER A 204 -16.54 -6.18 3.04
C SER A 204 -15.74 -7.50 2.99
N GLN A 205 -14.55 -7.54 3.57
CA GLN A 205 -13.77 -8.78 3.73
C GLN A 205 -14.50 -9.81 4.59
N PHE A 206 -15.36 -9.36 5.50
CA PHE A 206 -16.18 -10.26 6.32
C PHE A 206 -17.36 -10.89 5.57
N ASN A 207 -17.60 -10.56 4.31
CA ASN A 207 -18.57 -11.25 3.48
C ASN A 207 -18.16 -12.71 3.20
N THR A 208 -16.87 -13.02 3.35
CA THR A 208 -16.30 -14.37 3.09
C THR A 208 -15.80 -15.07 4.34
N LEU A 209 -15.68 -14.36 5.47
CA LEU A 209 -15.19 -14.89 6.74
C LEU A 209 -16.24 -14.70 7.82
N ASP A 210 -16.66 -15.79 8.43
CA ASP A 210 -17.45 -15.78 9.67
C ASP A 210 -16.52 -15.72 10.91
N ALA A 211 -17.10 -15.74 12.10
CA ALA A 211 -16.33 -15.68 13.34
C ALA A 211 -15.36 -16.87 13.51
N GLN A 212 -15.73 -18.08 13.04
CA GLN A 212 -14.86 -19.23 13.08
C GLN A 212 -13.70 -19.09 12.10
N GLY A 213 -13.95 -18.60 10.88
CA GLY A 213 -12.92 -18.34 9.88
C GLY A 213 -11.88 -17.32 10.37
N ILE A 214 -12.31 -16.28 11.12
CA ILE A 214 -11.39 -15.33 11.75
C ILE A 214 -10.53 -16.03 12.81
N ALA A 215 -11.13 -16.83 13.70
CA ALA A 215 -10.40 -17.57 14.72
C ALA A 215 -9.37 -18.54 14.10
N ASP A 216 -9.73 -19.19 13.01
CA ASP A 216 -8.88 -20.12 12.26
C ASP A 216 -7.68 -19.39 11.61
N VAL A 217 -7.91 -18.23 10.97
CA VAL A 217 -6.85 -17.39 10.40
C VAL A 217 -5.87 -16.95 11.47
N ILE A 218 -6.35 -16.48 12.63
CA ILE A 218 -5.48 -16.07 13.73
C ILE A 218 -4.65 -17.24 14.24
N ALA A 219 -5.26 -18.44 14.40
CA ALA A 219 -4.54 -19.63 14.79
C ALA A 219 -3.44 -20.01 13.79
N TYR A 220 -3.70 -19.87 12.50
CA TYR A 220 -2.70 -20.10 11.46
C TYR A 220 -1.56 -19.09 11.53
N LEU A 221 -1.85 -17.78 11.57
CA LEU A 221 -0.83 -16.74 11.63
C LEU A 221 0.10 -16.91 12.85
N LYS A 222 -0.45 -17.35 13.99
CA LYS A 222 0.33 -17.63 15.20
C LYS A 222 1.17 -18.91 15.09
N SER A 223 0.85 -19.81 14.18
CA SER A 223 1.59 -21.06 13.94
C SER A 223 2.77 -20.94 12.99
N LEU A 224 2.83 -19.86 12.20
CA LEU A 224 3.93 -19.57 11.28
C LEU A 224 5.20 -19.14 12.04
#